data_bae2ac4bfd0f4479a42642185380519b
#
_entry.id   bae2ac4bfd0f4479a42642185380519b
#
_cell.length_a   1.000
_cell.length_b   1.000
_cell.length_c   1.000
_cell.angle_alpha   90.00
_cell.angle_beta   90.00
_cell.angle_gamma   90.00
#
_symmetry.space_group_name_H-M   'P 1'
#
loop_
_entity.id
_entity.type
_entity.pdbx_description
1 polymer ?
#
loop_
_entity_poly.entity_id
_entity_poly.type
_entity_poly.pdbx_seq_one_letter_code
_entity_poly.pdbx_strand_id
1 'polypeptide(L)'
;MSTYRKPLTIKTIEAIKPPTTKGQQDEYYDTNQTGLILRIGTSGKKVFYQRYRVGRKQGRIKIGTYPAEKSLKEAREEGSEYLKLASKGEDPALEIRRKRSENLLFKDLAEMYIEEYAKPNKRTWKEDERKLDTKFSVWNDRDAYAITRDDVLDRIEYIKQNHSPITANRNAALIKKLFKWAREKRLIPDNPATDIPKEKERSRDRILSDTEISDFWEACDSKGYPFGPCFQLMLLTGRREGSVARITWSDINFESKEWHIQSEIDKSGKPAVVPLTDLAIEILQDINDNYRIEGSDLVFTTTGKTPISGYSRAKIEIDKLSKVKKWVLHDLRRTCRTNLPRLGVSPFIAKLTIGHKIPGIDQIYDRYSYMPEKREALVKWDEFIQGLVEDKGSKVVAIKA
;
A
#
# COMPACT_ATOMS: atom_id res chain seq x y z
N MET A 1 -28.63 -34.40 11.66
CA MET A 1 -29.53 -33.64 10.76
C MET A 1 -30.61 -34.63 10.31
N SER A 2 -31.86 -34.43 10.70
CA SER A 2 -32.96 -35.29 10.31
C SER A 2 -33.69 -34.72 9.09
N THR A 3 -34.12 -35.58 8.20
CA THR A 3 -34.76 -35.20 6.92
C THR A 3 -36.15 -35.79 6.82
N TYR A 4 -37.11 -34.93 6.57
CA TYR A 4 -38.52 -35.30 6.46
C TYR A 4 -39.09 -34.87 5.11
N ARG A 5 -40.02 -35.66 4.53
CA ARG A 5 -40.77 -35.31 3.33
C ARG A 5 -42.26 -35.27 3.66
N LYS A 6 -42.90 -34.11 3.47
CA LYS A 6 -44.32 -33.91 3.68
C LYS A 6 -44.82 -32.66 2.96
N PRO A 7 -46.14 -32.57 2.64
CA PRO A 7 -46.66 -31.31 2.12
C PRO A 7 -46.54 -30.23 3.17
N LEU A 8 -45.87 -29.11 2.83
CA LEU A 8 -45.81 -27.94 3.69
C LEU A 8 -47.14 -27.16 3.56
N THR A 9 -47.79 -26.94 4.68
CA THR A 9 -48.94 -26.04 4.83
C THR A 9 -48.67 -25.13 6.00
N ILE A 10 -49.37 -24.01 6.11
CA ILE A 10 -49.21 -23.09 7.26
C ILE A 10 -49.35 -23.88 8.57
N LYS A 11 -50.40 -24.68 8.68
CA LYS A 11 -50.66 -25.52 9.85
C LYS A 11 -49.51 -26.51 10.16
N THR A 12 -48.97 -27.17 9.11
CA THR A 12 -47.85 -28.12 9.30
C THR A 12 -46.55 -27.40 9.67
N ILE A 13 -46.27 -26.20 9.12
CA ILE A 13 -45.11 -25.41 9.43
C ILE A 13 -45.16 -24.92 10.87
N GLU A 14 -46.30 -24.42 11.32
CA GLU A 14 -46.49 -23.92 12.70
C GLU A 14 -46.35 -25.02 13.74
N ALA A 15 -46.82 -26.21 13.44
CA ALA A 15 -46.76 -27.38 14.31
C ALA A 15 -45.34 -27.99 14.45
N ILE A 16 -44.37 -27.62 13.61
CA ILE A 16 -43.00 -28.12 13.67
C ILE A 16 -42.30 -27.53 14.91
N LYS A 17 -41.88 -28.42 15.82
CA LYS A 17 -41.09 -28.06 16.99
C LYS A 17 -39.58 -28.03 16.66
N PRO A 18 -38.78 -27.16 17.28
CA PRO A 18 -37.34 -27.15 17.10
C PRO A 18 -36.70 -28.43 17.67
N PRO A 19 -35.60 -28.92 17.08
CA PRO A 19 -34.83 -30.03 17.65
C PRO A 19 -34.23 -29.63 19.01
N THR A 20 -34.13 -30.61 19.90
CA THR A 20 -33.65 -30.39 21.28
C THR A 20 -32.13 -30.54 21.42
N THR A 21 -31.51 -31.27 20.52
CA THR A 21 -30.03 -31.50 20.57
C THR A 21 -29.29 -30.27 20.08
N LYS A 22 -28.38 -29.72 20.88
CA LYS A 22 -27.59 -28.54 20.55
C LYS A 22 -26.84 -28.74 19.22
N GLY A 23 -27.01 -27.79 18.31
CA GLY A 23 -26.39 -27.81 16.96
C GLY A 23 -27.13 -28.63 15.92
N GLN A 24 -28.20 -29.36 16.31
CA GLN A 24 -29.03 -30.10 15.35
C GLN A 24 -29.88 -29.16 14.51
N GLN A 25 -30.03 -29.53 13.23
CA GLN A 25 -30.94 -28.86 12.28
C GLN A 25 -31.75 -29.93 11.58
N ASP A 26 -33.08 -29.71 11.46
CA ASP A 26 -33.97 -30.58 10.76
C ASP A 26 -34.46 -29.95 9.46
N GLU A 27 -34.54 -30.73 8.39
CA GLU A 27 -34.98 -30.29 7.06
C GLU A 27 -36.28 -30.99 6.65
N TYR A 28 -37.24 -30.19 6.25
CA TYR A 28 -38.54 -30.60 5.78
C TYR A 28 -38.67 -30.28 4.29
N TYR A 29 -38.68 -31.28 3.45
CA TYR A 29 -38.85 -31.17 2.00
C TYR A 29 -40.31 -31.07 1.65
N ASP A 30 -40.69 -30.02 0.92
CA ASP A 30 -42.05 -29.85 0.44
C ASP A 30 -42.36 -30.84 -0.68
N THR A 31 -43.43 -31.66 -0.50
CA THR A 31 -43.87 -32.57 -1.57
C THR A 31 -44.65 -31.86 -2.66
N ASN A 32 -45.15 -30.65 -2.42
CA ASN A 32 -45.88 -29.84 -3.39
C ASN A 32 -44.96 -28.99 -4.29
N GLN A 33 -43.68 -28.85 -3.93
CA GLN A 33 -42.72 -28.17 -4.77
C GLN A 33 -41.33 -28.82 -4.68
N THR A 34 -40.87 -29.29 -5.82
CA THR A 34 -39.55 -29.93 -5.94
C THR A 34 -38.44 -29.01 -5.45
N GLY A 35 -37.63 -29.51 -4.49
CA GLY A 35 -36.45 -28.82 -4.02
C GLY A 35 -36.71 -27.70 -3.01
N LEU A 36 -37.95 -27.36 -2.67
CA LEU A 36 -38.21 -26.42 -1.58
C LEU A 36 -38.02 -27.13 -0.23
N ILE A 37 -37.27 -26.50 0.65
CA ILE A 37 -36.88 -27.04 1.97
C ILE A 37 -37.18 -25.99 3.02
N LEU A 38 -37.83 -26.40 4.11
CA LEU A 38 -37.90 -25.65 5.35
C LEU A 38 -36.89 -26.23 6.33
N ARG A 39 -35.92 -25.43 6.77
CA ARG A 39 -34.95 -25.80 7.78
C ARG A 39 -35.32 -25.14 9.11
N ILE A 40 -35.21 -25.92 10.21
CA ILE A 40 -35.38 -25.44 11.56
C ILE A 40 -34.17 -25.86 12.40
N GLY A 41 -33.60 -24.92 13.16
CA GLY A 41 -32.55 -25.16 14.15
C GLY A 41 -33.10 -25.14 15.56
N THR A 42 -32.22 -25.37 16.55
CA THR A 42 -32.55 -25.36 18.00
C THR A 42 -33.09 -24.03 18.50
N SER A 43 -32.83 -22.92 17.80
CA SER A 43 -33.41 -21.59 18.11
C SER A 43 -34.89 -21.45 17.70
N GLY A 44 -35.46 -22.45 17.06
CA GLY A 44 -36.80 -22.36 16.51
C GLY A 44 -36.95 -21.56 15.22
N LYS A 45 -35.88 -20.91 14.73
CA LYS A 45 -35.90 -20.14 13.49
C LYS A 45 -36.16 -21.07 12.29
N LYS A 46 -37.21 -20.77 11.53
CA LYS A 46 -37.65 -21.51 10.34
C LYS A 46 -37.20 -20.77 9.10
N VAL A 47 -36.40 -21.40 8.23
CA VAL A 47 -35.81 -20.76 7.05
C VAL A 47 -36.07 -21.58 5.80
N PHE A 48 -36.64 -20.96 4.77
CA PHE A 48 -36.85 -21.58 3.46
C PHE A 48 -35.56 -21.55 2.63
N TYR A 49 -35.32 -22.67 1.93
CA TYR A 49 -34.28 -22.86 0.94
C TYR A 49 -34.84 -23.52 -0.31
N GLN A 50 -34.33 -23.16 -1.49
CA GLN A 50 -34.59 -23.86 -2.74
C GLN A 50 -33.30 -24.60 -3.18
N ARG A 51 -33.43 -25.91 -3.38
CA ARG A 51 -32.41 -26.70 -4.09
C ARG A 51 -32.67 -26.65 -5.58
N TYR A 52 -31.61 -26.53 -6.36
CA TYR A 52 -31.66 -26.50 -7.81
C TYR A 52 -30.46 -27.25 -8.40
N ARG A 53 -30.51 -27.53 -9.70
CA ARG A 53 -29.42 -28.17 -10.44
C ARG A 53 -29.23 -27.49 -11.80
N VAL A 54 -28.00 -27.14 -12.12
CA VAL A 54 -27.59 -26.62 -13.43
C VAL A 54 -26.52 -27.56 -14.00
N GLY A 55 -26.86 -28.28 -15.06
CA GLY A 55 -26.03 -29.34 -15.60
C GLY A 55 -25.70 -30.40 -14.54
N ARG A 56 -24.42 -30.61 -14.25
CA ARG A 56 -23.93 -31.55 -13.21
C ARG A 56 -23.81 -30.95 -11.81
N LYS A 57 -23.93 -29.63 -11.68
CA LYS A 57 -23.76 -28.92 -10.39
C LYS A 57 -25.09 -28.81 -9.66
N GLN A 58 -25.06 -29.11 -8.36
CA GLN A 58 -26.20 -28.86 -7.45
C GLN A 58 -25.92 -27.62 -6.63
N GLY A 59 -26.95 -26.79 -6.42
CA GLY A 59 -26.90 -25.61 -5.59
C GLY A 59 -28.06 -25.53 -4.62
N ARG A 60 -27.95 -24.62 -3.64
CA ARG A 60 -29.00 -24.29 -2.68
C ARG A 60 -29.00 -22.81 -2.39
N ILE A 61 -30.16 -22.18 -2.45
CA ILE A 61 -30.37 -20.75 -2.18
C ILE A 61 -31.26 -20.59 -0.95
N LYS A 62 -30.89 -19.69 -0.07
CA LYS A 62 -31.76 -19.22 1.01
C LYS A 62 -32.81 -18.29 0.41
N ILE A 63 -34.07 -18.55 0.65
CA ILE A 63 -35.21 -17.71 0.22
C ILE A 63 -35.49 -16.66 1.32
N GLY A 64 -35.73 -17.10 2.55
CA GLY A 64 -36.04 -16.19 3.66
C GLY A 64 -36.51 -16.92 4.92
N THR A 65 -36.68 -16.15 5.98
CA THR A 65 -37.18 -16.65 7.29
C THR A 65 -38.70 -16.59 7.34
N TYR A 66 -39.32 -17.70 7.74
CA TYR A 66 -40.74 -17.76 7.98
C TYR A 66 -41.09 -17.33 9.41
N PRO A 67 -42.20 -16.60 9.66
CA PRO A 67 -42.98 -15.83 8.67
C PRO A 67 -42.42 -14.42 8.41
N ALA A 68 -41.34 -14.00 9.12
CA ALA A 68 -40.89 -12.62 9.20
C ALA A 68 -40.43 -12.01 7.85
N GLU A 69 -39.78 -12.82 6.99
CA GLU A 69 -39.26 -12.35 5.70
C GLU A 69 -40.08 -12.90 4.52
N LYS A 70 -40.66 -14.12 4.65
CA LYS A 70 -41.36 -14.82 3.58
C LYS A 70 -42.48 -15.70 4.10
N SER A 71 -43.65 -15.59 3.48
CA SER A 71 -44.74 -16.58 3.59
C SER A 71 -44.42 -17.85 2.80
N LEU A 72 -45.17 -18.92 3.03
CA LEU A 72 -45.06 -20.16 2.24
C LEU A 72 -45.36 -19.93 0.75
N LYS A 73 -46.33 -19.08 0.44
CA LYS A 73 -46.73 -18.74 -0.93
C LYS A 73 -45.55 -18.05 -1.66
N GLU A 74 -45.03 -17.00 -1.06
CA GLU A 74 -43.88 -16.27 -1.62
C GLU A 74 -42.62 -17.16 -1.77
N ALA A 75 -42.38 -18.05 -0.79
CA ALA A 75 -41.27 -18.99 -0.88
C ALA A 75 -41.41 -19.98 -2.04
N ARG A 76 -42.64 -20.41 -2.36
CA ARG A 76 -42.92 -21.25 -3.52
C ARG A 76 -42.80 -20.50 -4.84
N GLU A 77 -43.29 -19.27 -4.91
CA GLU A 77 -43.18 -18.42 -6.09
C GLU A 77 -41.73 -18.16 -6.45
N GLU A 78 -40.94 -17.69 -5.48
CA GLU A 78 -39.52 -17.41 -5.66
C GLU A 78 -38.71 -18.69 -5.96
N GLY A 79 -39.00 -19.78 -5.27
CA GLY A 79 -38.37 -21.08 -5.54
C GLY A 79 -38.65 -21.59 -6.96
N SER A 80 -39.87 -21.37 -7.47
CA SER A 80 -40.24 -21.72 -8.86
C SER A 80 -39.49 -20.88 -9.89
N GLU A 81 -39.26 -19.60 -9.62
CA GLU A 81 -38.42 -18.74 -10.48
C GLU A 81 -36.99 -19.27 -10.57
N TYR A 82 -36.40 -19.67 -9.44
CA TYR A 82 -35.05 -20.25 -9.41
C TYR A 82 -34.96 -21.56 -10.22
N LEU A 83 -35.99 -22.39 -10.15
CA LEU A 83 -36.03 -23.61 -10.95
C LEU A 83 -36.18 -23.33 -12.46
N LYS A 84 -36.95 -22.30 -12.85
CA LYS A 84 -37.03 -21.82 -14.24
C LYS A 84 -35.71 -21.34 -14.78
N LEU A 85 -34.94 -20.57 -13.99
CA LEU A 85 -33.58 -20.14 -14.38
C LEU A 85 -32.64 -21.35 -14.55
N ALA A 86 -32.63 -22.24 -13.56
CA ALA A 86 -31.82 -23.45 -13.59
C ALA A 86 -32.12 -24.36 -14.80
N SER A 87 -33.39 -24.46 -15.20
CA SER A 87 -33.82 -25.25 -16.38
C SER A 87 -33.33 -24.66 -17.71
N LYS A 88 -33.09 -23.35 -17.77
CA LYS A 88 -32.45 -22.65 -18.90
C LYS A 88 -30.92 -22.75 -18.91
N GLY A 89 -30.32 -23.43 -17.93
CA GLY A 89 -28.85 -23.51 -17.77
C GLY A 89 -28.24 -22.33 -17.03
N GLU A 90 -29.03 -21.38 -16.54
CA GLU A 90 -28.60 -20.23 -15.78
C GLU A 90 -28.50 -20.56 -14.29
N ASP A 91 -27.42 -20.17 -13.62
CA ASP A 91 -27.26 -20.40 -12.17
C ASP A 91 -28.03 -19.33 -11.37
N PRO A 92 -29.13 -19.70 -10.68
CA PRO A 92 -29.93 -18.74 -9.94
C PRO A 92 -29.15 -18.00 -8.84
N ALA A 93 -28.12 -18.63 -8.26
CA ALA A 93 -27.29 -17.97 -7.28
C ALA A 93 -26.42 -16.86 -7.89
N LEU A 94 -25.99 -17.03 -9.14
CA LEU A 94 -25.29 -15.98 -9.87
C LEU A 94 -26.26 -14.85 -10.23
N GLU A 95 -27.48 -15.17 -10.65
CA GLU A 95 -28.50 -14.18 -11.02
C GLU A 95 -28.93 -13.32 -9.82
N ILE A 96 -29.13 -13.92 -8.65
CA ILE A 96 -29.41 -13.16 -7.41
C ILE A 96 -28.23 -12.23 -7.08
N ARG A 97 -27.00 -12.71 -7.23
CA ARG A 97 -25.81 -11.89 -7.03
C ARG A 97 -25.77 -10.75 -8.03
N ARG A 98 -26.08 -11.02 -9.31
CA ARG A 98 -26.18 -10.01 -10.36
C ARG A 98 -27.20 -8.94 -9.99
N LYS A 99 -28.43 -9.31 -9.64
CA LYS A 99 -29.50 -8.37 -9.23
C LYS A 99 -29.15 -7.57 -7.97
N ARG A 100 -28.40 -8.14 -7.03
CA ARG A 100 -27.88 -7.40 -5.86
C ARG A 100 -26.77 -6.44 -6.22
N SER A 101 -26.00 -6.71 -7.26
CA SER A 101 -24.92 -5.85 -7.75
C SER A 101 -25.37 -4.88 -8.84
N GLU A 102 -26.55 -5.08 -9.44
CA GLU A 102 -27.11 -4.22 -10.52
C GLU A 102 -27.30 -2.73 -10.12
N ASN A 103 -27.00 -2.37 -8.87
CA ASN A 103 -27.00 -1.00 -8.37
C ASN A 103 -25.67 -0.61 -7.66
N LEU A 104 -24.63 -1.44 -7.70
CA LEU A 104 -23.34 -1.11 -7.11
C LEU A 104 -22.51 -0.32 -8.12
N LEU A 105 -22.53 0.98 -8.01
CA LEU A 105 -21.71 1.84 -8.87
C LEU A 105 -20.22 1.68 -8.51
N PHE A 106 -19.36 1.90 -9.48
CA PHE A 106 -17.92 1.81 -9.26
C PHE A 106 -17.43 2.76 -8.15
N LYS A 107 -18.00 3.97 -8.07
CA LYS A 107 -17.68 4.92 -7.00
C LYS A 107 -17.96 4.35 -5.61
N ASP A 108 -19.12 3.67 -5.44
CA ASP A 108 -19.51 3.07 -4.16
C ASP A 108 -18.58 1.89 -3.82
N LEU A 109 -18.24 1.06 -4.82
CA LEU A 109 -17.25 -0.01 -4.67
C LEU A 109 -15.87 0.52 -4.31
N ALA A 110 -15.44 1.63 -4.90
CA ALA A 110 -14.16 2.28 -4.61
C ALA A 110 -14.12 2.83 -3.18
N GLU A 111 -15.19 3.49 -2.73
CA GLU A 111 -15.33 3.99 -1.36
C GLU A 111 -15.30 2.84 -0.34
N MET A 112 -16.07 1.77 -0.57
CA MET A 112 -16.05 0.57 0.26
C MET A 112 -14.64 -0.04 0.36
N TYR A 113 -13.92 -0.11 -0.76
CA TYR A 113 -12.53 -0.59 -0.77
C TYR A 113 -11.60 0.29 0.07
N ILE A 114 -11.75 1.61 -0.03
CA ILE A 114 -10.95 2.55 0.77
C ILE A 114 -11.24 2.37 2.25
N GLU A 115 -12.52 2.36 2.66
CA GLU A 115 -12.90 2.26 4.07
C GLU A 115 -12.57 0.88 4.69
N GLU A 116 -12.97 -0.20 4.02
CA GLU A 116 -12.87 -1.54 4.61
C GLU A 116 -11.50 -2.21 4.42
N TYR A 117 -10.75 -1.81 3.39
CA TYR A 117 -9.48 -2.44 3.09
C TYR A 117 -8.28 -1.49 3.14
N ALA A 118 -8.32 -0.36 2.40
CA ALA A 118 -7.12 0.44 2.24
C ALA A 118 -6.74 1.18 3.54
N LYS A 119 -7.67 1.84 4.20
CA LYS A 119 -7.44 2.55 5.47
C LYS A 119 -6.88 1.64 6.57
N PRO A 120 -7.46 0.46 6.85
CA PRO A 120 -6.93 -0.42 7.90
C PRO A 120 -5.56 -1.05 7.57
N ASN A 121 -5.23 -1.23 6.27
CA ASN A 121 -4.09 -2.04 5.86
C ASN A 121 -2.93 -1.28 5.22
N LYS A 122 -3.12 0.01 4.86
CA LYS A 122 -2.12 0.78 4.11
C LYS A 122 -1.91 2.17 4.68
N ARG A 123 -0.69 2.54 5.00
CA ARG A 123 -0.34 3.94 5.34
C ARG A 123 -0.60 4.91 4.18
N THR A 124 -0.54 4.42 2.93
CA THR A 124 -0.69 5.21 1.70
C THR A 124 -2.10 5.15 1.11
N TRP A 125 -3.14 4.88 1.93
CA TRP A 125 -4.51 4.76 1.45
C TRP A 125 -5.03 6.02 0.73
N LYS A 126 -4.61 7.22 1.17
CA LYS A 126 -4.93 8.48 0.51
C LYS A 126 -4.44 8.57 -0.94
N GLU A 127 -3.29 7.91 -1.22
CA GLU A 127 -2.78 7.82 -2.59
C GLU A 127 -3.63 6.88 -3.45
N ASP A 128 -4.12 5.78 -2.87
CA ASP A 128 -5.05 4.87 -3.56
C ASP A 128 -6.37 5.61 -3.86
N GLU A 129 -6.95 6.30 -2.87
CA GLU A 129 -8.16 7.13 -3.01
C GLU A 129 -7.97 8.16 -4.14
N ARG A 130 -6.94 9.00 -4.08
CA ARG A 130 -6.64 9.98 -5.12
C ARG A 130 -6.51 9.35 -6.52
N LYS A 131 -5.93 8.15 -6.64
CA LYS A 131 -5.83 7.44 -7.93
C LYS A 131 -7.19 6.96 -8.42
N LEU A 132 -8.03 6.44 -7.54
CA LEU A 132 -9.38 6.03 -7.89
C LEU A 132 -10.18 7.22 -8.40
N ASP A 133 -10.14 8.35 -7.69
CA ASP A 133 -10.85 9.57 -8.05
C ASP A 133 -10.36 10.24 -9.34
N THR A 134 -9.06 10.17 -9.63
CA THR A 134 -8.48 10.88 -10.78
C THR A 134 -8.24 10.00 -12.00
N LYS A 135 -7.95 8.71 -11.82
CA LYS A 135 -7.60 7.80 -12.91
C LYS A 135 -8.74 6.88 -13.32
N PHE A 136 -9.68 6.63 -12.44
CA PHE A 136 -10.80 5.71 -12.68
C PHE A 136 -12.18 6.38 -12.57
N SER A 137 -12.24 7.70 -12.37
CA SER A 137 -13.49 8.47 -12.28
C SER A 137 -14.43 8.28 -13.49
N VAL A 138 -13.89 7.95 -14.64
CA VAL A 138 -14.67 7.61 -15.84
C VAL A 138 -15.64 6.42 -15.63
N TRP A 139 -15.43 5.62 -14.60
CA TRP A 139 -16.29 4.51 -14.24
C TRP A 139 -17.23 4.81 -13.07
N ASN A 140 -17.17 6.00 -12.46
CA ASN A 140 -17.90 6.30 -11.22
C ASN A 140 -19.38 5.96 -11.28
N ASP A 141 -20.04 6.28 -12.38
CA ASP A 141 -21.48 6.06 -12.57
C ASP A 141 -21.78 4.77 -13.37
N ARG A 142 -20.78 3.94 -13.60
CA ARG A 142 -20.97 2.61 -14.20
C ARG A 142 -21.25 1.57 -13.14
N ASP A 143 -22.08 0.59 -13.47
CA ASP A 143 -22.22 -0.62 -12.68
C ASP A 143 -20.87 -1.33 -12.60
N ALA A 144 -20.37 -1.56 -11.37
CA ALA A 144 -19.09 -2.21 -11.12
C ALA A 144 -19.03 -3.64 -11.68
N TYR A 145 -20.18 -4.31 -11.76
CA TYR A 145 -20.33 -5.64 -12.36
C TYR A 145 -20.16 -5.62 -13.88
N ALA A 146 -20.56 -4.53 -14.53
CA ALA A 146 -20.50 -4.37 -15.98
C ALA A 146 -19.11 -3.92 -16.50
N ILE A 147 -18.16 -3.66 -15.61
CA ILE A 147 -16.77 -3.32 -16.01
C ILE A 147 -16.09 -4.61 -16.48
N THR A 148 -15.71 -4.61 -17.76
CA THR A 148 -15.10 -5.74 -18.43
C THR A 148 -13.57 -5.70 -18.36
N ARG A 149 -12.92 -6.80 -18.77
CA ARG A 149 -11.47 -6.84 -18.95
C ARG A 149 -11.00 -5.81 -19.99
N ASP A 150 -11.74 -5.65 -21.06
CA ASP A 150 -11.37 -4.72 -22.14
C ASP A 150 -11.45 -3.28 -21.63
N ASP A 151 -12.47 -2.90 -20.85
CA ASP A 151 -12.53 -1.61 -20.19
C ASP A 151 -11.27 -1.32 -19.34
N VAL A 152 -10.81 -2.34 -18.61
CA VAL A 152 -9.60 -2.21 -17.77
C VAL A 152 -8.35 -2.03 -18.63
N LEU A 153 -8.19 -2.83 -19.69
CA LEU A 153 -7.05 -2.73 -20.60
C LEU A 153 -7.00 -1.37 -21.29
N ASP A 154 -8.12 -0.90 -21.83
CA ASP A 154 -8.24 0.40 -22.48
C ASP A 154 -7.90 1.55 -21.50
N ARG A 155 -8.38 1.44 -20.26
CA ARG A 155 -8.08 2.46 -19.26
C ARG A 155 -6.62 2.49 -18.85
N ILE A 156 -5.98 1.35 -18.72
CA ILE A 156 -4.55 1.26 -18.40
C ILE A 156 -3.71 1.76 -19.58
N GLU A 157 -4.07 1.42 -20.82
CA GLU A 157 -3.39 1.94 -22.00
C GLU A 157 -3.53 3.48 -22.12
N TYR A 158 -4.72 4.03 -21.86
CA TYR A 158 -4.93 5.48 -21.79
C TYR A 158 -4.01 6.14 -20.74
N ILE A 159 -3.89 5.53 -19.54
CA ILE A 159 -3.01 6.04 -18.49
C ILE A 159 -1.54 5.98 -18.92
N LYS A 160 -1.13 4.93 -19.63
CA LYS A 160 0.22 4.79 -20.17
C LYS A 160 0.56 5.90 -21.16
N GLN A 161 -0.32 6.15 -22.11
CA GLN A 161 -0.14 7.16 -23.17
C GLN A 161 -0.10 8.58 -22.62
N ASN A 162 -0.94 8.91 -21.64
CA ASN A 162 -1.06 10.26 -21.10
C ASN A 162 -0.13 10.55 -19.90
N HIS A 163 0.57 9.54 -19.38
CA HIS A 163 1.47 9.71 -18.22
C HIS A 163 2.79 8.96 -18.41
N SER A 164 2.86 7.69 -18.01
CA SER A 164 4.05 6.85 -18.18
C SER A 164 3.74 5.37 -17.98
N PRO A 165 4.58 4.46 -18.52
CA PRO A 165 4.47 3.03 -18.28
C PRO A 165 4.50 2.65 -16.79
N ILE A 166 5.33 3.35 -15.98
CA ILE A 166 5.40 3.13 -14.53
C ILE A 166 4.09 3.52 -13.86
N THR A 167 3.49 4.65 -14.26
CA THR A 167 2.20 5.09 -13.74
C THR A 167 1.10 4.09 -14.11
N ALA A 168 1.09 3.58 -15.34
CA ALA A 168 0.15 2.54 -15.77
C ALA A 168 0.28 1.27 -14.92
N ASN A 169 1.49 0.76 -14.70
CA ASN A 169 1.73 -0.40 -13.83
C ASN A 169 1.23 -0.20 -12.39
N ARG A 170 1.43 1.00 -11.81
CA ARG A 170 0.95 1.29 -10.44
C ARG A 170 -0.58 1.34 -10.36
N ASN A 171 -1.24 1.88 -11.39
CA ASN A 171 -2.69 1.92 -11.47
C ASN A 171 -3.28 0.52 -11.79
N ALA A 172 -2.64 -0.27 -12.65
CA ALA A 172 -3.01 -1.66 -12.89
C ALA A 172 -2.95 -2.51 -11.60
N ALA A 173 -1.90 -2.32 -10.78
CA ALA A 173 -1.79 -3.00 -9.49
C ALA A 173 -2.90 -2.59 -8.50
N LEU A 174 -3.28 -1.31 -8.47
CA LEU A 174 -4.36 -0.81 -7.63
C LEU A 174 -5.70 -1.41 -8.05
N ILE A 175 -6.07 -1.27 -9.32
CA ILE A 175 -7.38 -1.74 -9.80
C ILE A 175 -7.51 -3.26 -9.71
N LYS A 176 -6.44 -4.01 -9.97
CA LYS A 176 -6.38 -5.45 -9.74
C LYS A 176 -6.65 -5.82 -8.29
N LYS A 177 -6.08 -5.05 -7.34
CA LYS A 177 -6.27 -5.28 -5.90
C LYS A 177 -7.69 -4.97 -5.45
N LEU A 178 -8.28 -3.86 -5.94
CA LEU A 178 -9.65 -3.48 -5.66
C LEU A 178 -10.62 -4.56 -6.12
N PHE A 179 -10.56 -4.98 -7.39
CA PHE A 179 -11.45 -6.01 -7.91
C PHE A 179 -11.19 -7.39 -7.30
N LYS A 180 -9.95 -7.71 -6.92
CA LYS A 180 -9.66 -8.92 -6.16
C LYS A 180 -10.37 -8.91 -4.80
N TRP A 181 -10.28 -7.81 -4.06
CA TRP A 181 -10.95 -7.63 -2.79
C TRP A 181 -12.50 -7.71 -2.95
N ALA A 182 -13.03 -7.02 -3.96
CA ALA A 182 -14.46 -7.06 -4.26
C ALA A 182 -14.98 -8.47 -4.55
N ARG A 183 -14.20 -9.29 -5.30
CA ARG A 183 -14.51 -10.70 -5.56
C ARG A 183 -14.44 -11.53 -4.27
N GLU A 184 -13.43 -11.34 -3.43
CA GLU A 184 -13.29 -12.03 -2.14
C GLU A 184 -14.46 -11.72 -1.20
N LYS A 185 -14.95 -10.48 -1.22
CA LYS A 185 -16.17 -10.03 -0.52
C LYS A 185 -17.46 -10.49 -1.21
N ARG A 186 -17.39 -11.10 -2.38
CA ARG A 186 -18.53 -11.53 -3.20
C ARG A 186 -19.44 -10.38 -3.67
N LEU A 187 -18.88 -9.19 -3.82
CA LEU A 187 -19.57 -8.03 -4.38
C LEU A 187 -19.67 -8.11 -5.91
N ILE A 188 -18.70 -8.76 -6.54
CA ILE A 188 -18.65 -9.04 -7.97
C ILE A 188 -18.29 -10.52 -8.19
N PRO A 189 -18.65 -11.13 -9.34
CA PRO A 189 -18.39 -12.55 -9.60
C PRO A 189 -16.91 -12.82 -9.89
N ASP A 190 -16.32 -11.99 -10.73
CA ASP A 190 -14.96 -12.17 -11.24
C ASP A 190 -14.14 -10.88 -11.13
N ASN A 191 -12.85 -11.02 -11.24
CA ASN A 191 -11.95 -9.87 -11.27
C ASN A 191 -11.59 -9.53 -12.73
N PRO A 192 -12.13 -8.43 -13.30
CA PRO A 192 -11.84 -8.04 -14.67
C PRO A 192 -10.38 -7.57 -14.87
N ALA A 193 -9.67 -7.28 -13.79
CA ALA A 193 -8.28 -6.83 -13.80
C ALA A 193 -7.26 -7.96 -13.60
N THR A 194 -7.63 -9.22 -13.90
CA THR A 194 -6.67 -10.34 -13.94
C THR A 194 -5.79 -10.26 -15.19
N ASP A 195 -4.54 -10.70 -15.07
CA ASP A 195 -3.58 -10.87 -16.17
C ASP A 195 -3.40 -9.62 -17.06
N ILE A 196 -3.38 -8.43 -16.44
CA ILE A 196 -3.02 -7.20 -17.11
C ILE A 196 -1.53 -7.27 -17.45
N PRO A 197 -1.14 -7.06 -18.72
CA PRO A 197 0.26 -6.99 -19.11
C PRO A 197 1.01 -5.91 -18.32
N LYS A 198 2.18 -6.27 -17.82
CA LYS A 198 3.02 -5.32 -17.09
C LYS A 198 4.04 -4.72 -18.03
N GLU A 199 4.09 -3.42 -18.10
CA GLU A 199 5.10 -2.67 -18.83
C GLU A 199 6.51 -2.89 -18.22
N LYS A 200 7.52 -2.97 -19.08
CA LYS A 200 8.90 -3.12 -18.63
C LYS A 200 9.39 -1.85 -17.92
N GLU A 201 9.67 -1.96 -16.64
CA GLU A 201 10.27 -0.87 -15.87
C GLU A 201 11.81 -0.98 -15.94
N ARG A 202 12.47 0.12 -16.31
CA ARG A 202 13.93 0.21 -16.20
C ARG A 202 14.28 0.81 -14.83
N SER A 203 15.10 0.11 -14.06
CA SER A 203 15.65 0.69 -12.83
C SER A 203 16.63 1.81 -13.20
N ARG A 204 16.62 2.86 -12.39
CA ARG A 204 17.65 3.90 -12.50
C ARG A 204 18.93 3.38 -11.86
N ASP A 205 20.05 3.69 -12.46
CA ASP A 205 21.42 3.34 -12.03
C ASP A 205 22.30 4.57 -11.76
N ARG A 206 21.71 5.77 -11.85
CA ARG A 206 22.39 7.05 -11.67
C ARG A 206 22.99 7.20 -10.26
N ILE A 207 24.27 7.51 -10.22
CA ILE A 207 25.04 7.97 -9.04
C ILE A 207 25.73 9.28 -9.40
N LEU A 208 26.05 10.11 -8.43
CA LEU A 208 26.85 11.32 -8.63
C LEU A 208 28.33 10.92 -8.76
N SER A 209 29.05 11.56 -9.70
CA SER A 209 30.50 11.47 -9.78
C SER A 209 31.17 12.25 -8.64
N ASP A 210 32.46 12.06 -8.45
CA ASP A 210 33.24 12.77 -7.41
C ASP A 210 33.13 14.30 -7.58
N THR A 211 33.25 14.80 -8.79
CA THR A 211 33.06 16.24 -9.12
C THR A 211 31.61 16.68 -8.85
N GLU A 212 30.63 15.87 -9.21
CA GLU A 212 29.23 16.20 -8.96
C GLU A 212 28.84 16.17 -7.48
N ILE A 213 29.54 15.36 -6.66
CA ILE A 213 29.40 15.38 -5.19
C ILE A 213 29.86 16.71 -4.64
N SER A 214 31.03 17.18 -5.06
CA SER A 214 31.59 18.47 -4.64
C SER A 214 30.72 19.65 -5.11
N ASP A 215 30.29 19.67 -6.39
CA ASP A 215 29.38 20.69 -6.94
C ASP A 215 28.03 20.72 -6.20
N PHE A 216 27.48 19.54 -5.89
CA PHE A 216 26.25 19.38 -5.12
C PHE A 216 26.41 19.92 -3.69
N TRP A 217 27.55 19.64 -3.04
CA TRP A 217 27.83 20.07 -1.67
C TRP A 217 27.85 21.60 -1.57
N GLU A 218 28.62 22.26 -2.42
CA GLU A 218 28.69 23.73 -2.48
C GLU A 218 27.31 24.36 -2.79
N ALA A 219 26.55 23.73 -3.66
CA ALA A 219 25.19 24.19 -3.96
C ALA A 219 24.27 24.07 -2.75
N CYS A 220 24.46 23.05 -1.91
CA CYS A 220 23.72 22.90 -0.65
C CYS A 220 24.12 24.00 0.36
N ASP A 221 25.40 24.30 0.50
CA ASP A 221 25.88 25.39 1.35
C ASP A 221 25.32 26.75 0.90
N SER A 222 25.35 27.01 -0.41
CA SER A 222 24.77 28.22 -1.01
C SER A 222 23.27 28.31 -0.84
N LYS A 223 22.56 27.18 -0.85
CA LYS A 223 21.12 27.10 -0.65
C LYS A 223 20.72 27.38 0.80
N GLY A 224 21.50 26.92 1.74
CA GLY A 224 21.28 27.08 3.17
C GLY A 224 20.05 26.36 3.71
N TYR A 225 19.75 26.68 4.96
CA TYR A 225 18.63 26.07 5.69
C TYR A 225 17.26 26.40 5.05
N PRO A 226 16.29 25.47 5.02
CA PRO A 226 16.37 24.11 5.60
C PRO A 226 16.82 23.04 4.61
N PHE A 227 16.86 23.30 3.31
CA PHE A 227 17.03 22.26 2.30
C PHE A 227 18.49 21.86 2.06
N GLY A 228 19.42 22.80 2.12
CA GLY A 228 20.84 22.52 1.95
C GLY A 228 21.33 21.45 2.93
N PRO A 229 21.32 21.75 4.25
CA PRO A 229 21.71 20.77 5.27
C PRO A 229 20.89 19.47 5.26
N CYS A 230 19.60 19.54 4.93
CA CYS A 230 18.79 18.34 4.78
C CYS A 230 19.33 17.41 3.67
N PHE A 231 19.71 17.97 2.53
CA PHE A 231 20.25 17.20 1.40
C PHE A 231 21.67 16.70 1.66
N GLN A 232 22.50 17.47 2.38
CA GLN A 232 23.80 17.03 2.86
C GLN A 232 23.68 15.84 3.80
N LEU A 233 22.79 15.89 4.79
CA LEU A 233 22.54 14.75 5.68
C LEU A 233 21.98 13.53 4.94
N MET A 234 21.18 13.72 3.88
CA MET A 234 20.76 12.60 3.02
C MET A 234 21.94 11.93 2.32
N LEU A 235 22.93 12.70 1.85
CA LEU A 235 24.13 12.17 1.21
C LEU A 235 25.02 11.47 2.24
N LEU A 236 25.30 12.12 3.37
CA LEU A 236 26.17 11.59 4.44
C LEU A 236 25.64 10.29 5.02
N THR A 237 24.36 10.24 5.36
CA THR A 237 23.77 9.08 6.04
C THR A 237 23.26 8.00 5.07
N GLY A 238 23.13 8.32 3.79
CA GLY A 238 22.48 7.45 2.80
C GLY A 238 21.01 7.12 3.14
N ARG A 239 20.38 7.88 4.06
CA ARG A 239 18.99 7.64 4.47
C ARG A 239 17.98 8.18 3.47
N ARG A 240 16.72 7.71 3.57
CA ARG A 240 15.64 8.16 2.69
C ARG A 240 15.23 9.60 3.03
N GLU A 241 14.81 10.36 2.01
CA GLU A 241 14.24 11.69 2.16
C GLU A 241 13.25 11.78 3.32
N GLY A 242 12.24 10.90 3.32
CA GLY A 242 11.19 10.92 4.34
C GLY A 242 11.66 10.62 5.76
N SER A 243 12.84 9.99 5.95
CA SER A 243 13.41 9.79 7.28
C SER A 243 14.20 11.03 7.70
N VAL A 244 15.07 11.56 6.85
CA VAL A 244 15.88 12.75 7.15
C VAL A 244 14.98 13.98 7.35
N ALA A 245 13.99 14.16 6.53
CA ALA A 245 13.07 15.29 6.61
C ALA A 245 12.24 15.37 7.90
N ARG A 246 12.08 14.26 8.58
CA ARG A 246 11.28 14.15 9.81
C ARG A 246 12.12 13.89 11.05
N ILE A 247 13.43 14.11 10.95
CA ILE A 247 14.30 13.99 12.11
C ILE A 247 13.88 15.02 13.17
N THR A 248 13.86 14.58 14.42
CA THR A 248 13.54 15.41 15.57
C THR A 248 14.76 15.57 16.47
N TRP A 249 14.81 16.62 17.26
CA TRP A 249 15.89 16.83 18.23
C TRP A 249 15.92 15.72 19.28
N SER A 250 14.77 15.25 19.71
CA SER A 250 14.67 14.13 20.67
C SER A 250 15.16 12.80 20.11
N ASP A 251 15.24 12.64 18.78
CA ASP A 251 15.79 11.44 18.13
C ASP A 251 17.34 11.45 18.07
N ILE A 252 18.00 12.57 18.41
CA ILE A 252 19.46 12.74 18.28
C ILE A 252 20.12 12.66 19.67
N ASN A 253 21.06 11.75 19.81
CA ASN A 253 21.98 11.72 20.93
C ASN A 253 23.34 12.28 20.46
N PHE A 254 23.64 13.51 20.88
CA PHE A 254 24.89 14.20 20.50
C PHE A 254 26.12 13.57 21.18
N GLU A 255 26.01 13.03 22.39
CA GLU A 255 27.10 12.42 23.13
C GLU A 255 27.56 11.10 22.47
N SER A 256 26.59 10.17 22.18
CA SER A 256 26.91 8.92 21.49
C SER A 256 27.01 9.06 19.97
N LYS A 257 26.71 10.25 19.43
CA LYS A 257 26.63 10.54 17.99
C LYS A 257 25.72 9.52 17.28
N GLU A 258 24.47 9.45 17.72
CA GLU A 258 23.48 8.51 17.20
C GLU A 258 22.16 9.20 16.88
N TRP A 259 21.57 8.81 15.78
CA TRP A 259 20.20 9.17 15.41
C TRP A 259 19.29 7.94 15.53
N HIS A 260 18.31 8.00 16.41
CA HIS A 260 17.33 6.96 16.71
C HIS A 260 16.07 7.17 15.88
N ILE A 261 15.88 6.38 14.81
CA ILE A 261 14.72 6.50 13.92
C ILE A 261 13.56 5.66 14.49
N GLN A 262 12.45 6.30 14.79
CA GLN A 262 11.24 5.64 15.27
C GLN A 262 10.60 4.74 14.19
N SER A 263 9.89 3.69 14.61
CA SER A 263 9.27 2.71 13.70
C SER A 263 8.25 3.34 12.75
N GLU A 264 7.57 4.40 13.20
CA GLU A 264 6.55 5.14 12.45
C GLU A 264 7.14 5.93 11.29
N ILE A 265 8.40 6.36 11.42
CA ILE A 265 9.12 7.18 10.43
C ILE A 265 9.80 6.29 9.38
N ASP A 266 10.37 5.14 9.80
CA ASP A 266 11.00 4.24 8.84
C ASP A 266 9.96 3.47 8.01
N LYS A 267 10.17 3.45 6.69
CA LYS A 267 9.33 2.69 5.75
C LYS A 267 9.32 1.19 6.06
N SER A 268 10.32 0.68 6.79
CA SER A 268 10.40 -0.72 7.19
C SER A 268 9.46 -1.08 8.33
N GLY A 269 8.92 -0.09 9.06
CA GLY A 269 8.08 -0.29 10.24
C GLY A 269 8.86 -0.84 11.46
N LYS A 270 10.20 -0.69 11.49
CA LYS A 270 11.05 -1.08 12.62
C LYS A 270 11.92 0.11 13.02
N PRO A 271 12.23 0.29 14.31
CA PRO A 271 13.17 1.29 14.75
C PRO A 271 14.57 1.00 14.18
N ALA A 272 15.35 2.04 13.99
CA ALA A 272 16.72 1.91 13.50
C ALA A 272 17.62 2.95 14.17
N VAL A 273 18.88 2.58 14.41
CA VAL A 273 19.91 3.51 14.90
C VAL A 273 20.92 3.76 13.79
N VAL A 274 21.23 5.04 13.57
CA VAL A 274 22.17 5.53 12.56
C VAL A 274 23.33 6.19 13.28
N PRO A 275 24.58 5.73 13.12
CA PRO A 275 25.71 6.49 13.61
C PRO A 275 25.83 7.80 12.83
N LEU A 276 26.08 8.88 13.52
CA LEU A 276 26.39 10.21 12.96
C LEU A 276 27.87 10.43 12.96
N THR A 277 28.39 10.98 11.88
CA THR A 277 29.80 11.40 11.74
C THR A 277 30.00 12.79 12.32
N ASP A 278 31.24 13.23 12.44
CA ASP A 278 31.56 14.55 12.99
C ASP A 278 30.95 15.66 12.13
N LEU A 279 31.08 15.60 10.81
CA LEU A 279 30.45 16.54 9.89
C LEU A 279 28.92 16.54 9.98
N ALA A 280 28.29 15.37 10.17
CA ALA A 280 26.86 15.32 10.37
C ALA A 280 26.43 15.97 11.70
N ILE A 281 27.22 15.81 12.75
CA ILE A 281 27.01 16.47 14.04
C ILE A 281 27.19 17.98 13.91
N GLU A 282 28.25 18.43 13.24
CA GLU A 282 28.51 19.87 12.99
C GLU A 282 27.34 20.54 12.27
N ILE A 283 26.80 19.89 11.21
CA ILE A 283 25.62 20.39 10.50
C ILE A 283 24.42 20.49 11.46
N LEU A 284 24.20 19.49 12.31
CA LEU A 284 23.07 19.48 13.24
C LEU A 284 23.25 20.51 14.35
N GLN A 285 24.48 20.75 14.82
CA GLN A 285 24.80 21.79 15.80
C GLN A 285 24.57 23.19 15.23
N ASP A 286 25.04 23.45 14.00
CA ASP A 286 24.78 24.72 13.32
C ASP A 286 23.29 25.01 13.19
N ILE A 287 22.49 23.97 12.83
CA ILE A 287 21.02 24.12 12.77
C ILE A 287 20.45 24.39 14.15
N ASN A 288 20.92 23.71 15.20
CA ASN A 288 20.46 23.92 16.57
C ASN A 288 20.71 25.34 17.05
N ASP A 289 21.90 25.89 16.76
CA ASP A 289 22.34 27.17 17.25
C ASP A 289 21.73 28.35 16.48
N ASN A 290 21.51 28.19 15.16
CA ASN A 290 21.11 29.29 14.28
C ASN A 290 19.65 29.22 13.79
N TYR A 291 19.00 28.04 13.78
CA TYR A 291 17.70 27.85 13.12
C TYR A 291 16.68 27.13 13.95
N ARG A 292 17.00 26.69 15.17
CA ARG A 292 16.04 25.97 16.03
C ARG A 292 14.89 26.90 16.43
N ILE A 293 13.67 26.40 16.19
CA ILE A 293 12.44 27.10 16.59
C ILE A 293 12.07 26.62 17.99
N GLU A 294 11.93 27.57 18.94
CA GLU A 294 11.52 27.26 20.31
C GLU A 294 10.16 26.57 20.33
N GLY A 295 10.05 25.52 21.16
CA GLY A 295 8.84 24.69 21.26
C GLY A 295 8.64 23.71 20.11
N SER A 296 9.55 23.65 19.13
CA SER A 296 9.52 22.65 18.06
C SER A 296 10.58 21.59 18.29
N ASP A 297 10.19 20.32 18.14
CA ASP A 297 11.11 19.19 18.14
C ASP A 297 11.66 18.84 16.73
N LEU A 298 11.15 19.48 15.67
CA LEU A 298 11.55 19.23 14.29
C LEU A 298 12.89 19.92 13.97
N VAL A 299 13.84 19.17 13.41
CA VAL A 299 15.12 19.71 12.93
C VAL A 299 14.90 20.51 11.64
N PHE A 300 14.15 19.98 10.69
CA PHE A 300 13.85 20.64 9.41
C PHE A 300 12.41 21.14 9.38
N THR A 301 12.23 22.41 9.71
CA THR A 301 10.93 23.07 9.69
C THR A 301 11.08 24.57 9.48
N THR A 302 10.11 25.20 8.83
CA THR A 302 10.02 26.66 8.71
C THR A 302 8.90 27.25 9.55
N THR A 303 8.03 26.40 10.09
CA THR A 303 6.84 26.80 10.84
C THR A 303 6.85 26.33 12.30
N GLY A 304 7.76 25.44 12.68
CA GLY A 304 7.79 24.74 13.96
C GLY A 304 6.71 23.66 14.13
N LYS A 305 5.73 23.58 13.22
CA LYS A 305 4.56 22.68 13.35
C LYS A 305 4.61 21.48 12.43
N THR A 306 5.20 21.64 11.27
CA THR A 306 5.27 20.58 10.24
C THR A 306 6.69 20.47 9.68
N PRO A 307 7.11 19.25 9.29
CA PRO A 307 8.33 19.07 8.54
C PRO A 307 8.30 19.87 7.22
N ILE A 308 9.49 20.19 6.70
CA ILE A 308 9.60 20.87 5.40
C ILE A 308 8.92 20.07 4.29
N SER A 309 8.40 20.81 3.32
CA SER A 309 7.82 20.31 2.06
C SER A 309 8.32 21.15 0.89
N GLY A 310 8.10 20.69 -0.35
CA GLY A 310 8.56 21.43 -1.52
C GLY A 310 9.94 21.01 -2.03
N TYR A 311 10.34 19.77 -1.76
CA TYR A 311 11.62 19.18 -2.20
C TYR A 311 11.88 19.33 -3.69
N SER A 312 10.87 19.20 -4.53
CA SER A 312 11.01 19.35 -5.99
C SER A 312 11.49 20.75 -6.37
N ARG A 313 10.97 21.79 -5.72
CA ARG A 313 11.39 23.18 -5.95
C ARG A 313 12.82 23.41 -5.45
N ALA A 314 13.11 22.99 -4.25
CA ALA A 314 14.46 23.11 -3.68
C ALA A 314 15.49 22.36 -4.54
N LYS A 315 15.13 21.17 -5.05
CA LYS A 315 16.00 20.39 -5.95
C LYS A 315 16.26 21.13 -7.26
N ILE A 316 15.27 21.81 -7.85
CA ILE A 316 15.47 22.64 -9.05
C ILE A 316 16.46 23.79 -8.78
N GLU A 317 16.42 24.38 -7.60
CA GLU A 317 17.37 25.43 -7.20
C GLU A 317 18.79 24.87 -7.04
N ILE A 318 18.95 23.71 -6.39
CA ILE A 318 20.22 22.99 -6.31
C ILE A 318 20.74 22.60 -7.71
N ASP A 319 19.88 22.17 -8.63
CA ASP A 319 20.28 21.85 -10.01
C ASP A 319 20.88 23.05 -10.74
N LYS A 320 20.32 24.25 -10.49
CA LYS A 320 20.83 25.49 -11.09
C LYS A 320 22.18 25.90 -10.51
N LEU A 321 22.36 25.75 -9.21
CA LEU A 321 23.58 26.10 -8.49
C LEU A 321 24.72 25.13 -8.82
N SER A 322 24.46 23.81 -8.69
CA SER A 322 25.46 22.76 -8.90
C SER A 322 25.74 22.42 -10.35
N LYS A 323 24.82 22.77 -11.27
CA LYS A 323 24.82 22.31 -12.68
C LYS A 323 24.75 20.78 -12.85
N VAL A 324 24.57 20.02 -11.79
CA VAL A 324 24.38 18.56 -11.82
C VAL A 324 23.05 18.23 -12.47
N LYS A 325 23.04 17.30 -13.44
CA LYS A 325 21.86 17.01 -14.27
C LYS A 325 21.39 15.57 -14.11
N LYS A 326 20.11 15.34 -14.41
CA LYS A 326 19.49 14.00 -14.53
C LYS A 326 19.57 13.15 -13.27
N TRP A 327 19.57 13.74 -12.09
CA TRP A 327 19.53 13.04 -10.80
C TRP A 327 18.21 13.31 -10.04
N VAL A 328 17.91 12.49 -9.06
CA VAL A 328 16.80 12.64 -8.11
C VAL A 328 17.31 12.44 -6.69
N LEU A 329 16.61 12.93 -5.67
CA LEU A 329 17.05 12.85 -4.27
C LEU A 329 17.44 11.42 -3.83
N HIS A 330 16.74 10.40 -4.35
CA HIS A 330 17.10 9.01 -4.07
C HIS A 330 18.48 8.58 -4.62
N ASP A 331 19.00 9.31 -5.60
CA ASP A 331 20.33 9.00 -6.16
C ASP A 331 21.44 9.39 -5.19
N LEU A 332 21.22 10.33 -4.23
CA LEU A 332 22.16 10.61 -3.13
C LEU A 332 22.41 9.35 -2.29
N ARG A 333 21.34 8.63 -1.96
CA ARG A 333 21.46 7.35 -1.24
C ARG A 333 22.13 6.27 -2.09
N ARG A 334 21.90 6.24 -3.42
CA ARG A 334 22.62 5.34 -4.32
C ARG A 334 24.08 5.67 -4.38
N THR A 335 24.43 6.97 -4.43
CA THR A 335 25.81 7.47 -4.43
C THR A 335 26.54 7.00 -3.18
N CYS A 336 26.00 7.25 -1.99
CA CYS A 336 26.57 6.73 -0.74
C CYS A 336 26.74 5.21 -0.81
N ARG A 337 25.66 4.46 -1.13
CA ARG A 337 25.68 2.99 -1.16
C ARG A 337 26.73 2.42 -2.12
N THR A 338 26.93 3.04 -3.28
CA THR A 338 27.84 2.56 -4.34
C THR A 338 29.29 2.90 -3.99
N ASN A 339 29.55 4.01 -3.35
CA ASN A 339 30.91 4.42 -2.99
C ASN A 339 31.44 3.70 -1.74
N LEU A 340 30.61 3.29 -0.81
CA LEU A 340 31.08 2.56 0.39
C LEU A 340 31.99 1.35 0.06
N PRO A 341 31.66 0.45 -0.88
CA PRO A 341 32.59 -0.61 -1.29
C PRO A 341 33.87 -0.10 -1.95
N ARG A 342 33.82 1.03 -2.68
CA ARG A 342 35.04 1.67 -3.25
C ARG A 342 35.99 2.10 -2.14
N LEU A 343 35.49 2.41 -0.95
CA LEU A 343 36.22 2.78 0.24
C LEU A 343 36.60 1.59 1.15
N GLY A 344 36.49 0.35 0.61
CA GLY A 344 36.85 -0.86 1.33
C GLY A 344 35.80 -1.40 2.32
N VAL A 345 34.58 -0.84 2.31
CA VAL A 345 33.49 -1.33 3.14
C VAL A 345 32.84 -2.56 2.50
N SER A 346 32.66 -3.65 3.27
CA SER A 346 32.03 -4.84 2.73
C SER A 346 30.63 -4.55 2.16
N PRO A 347 30.22 -5.20 1.05
CA PRO A 347 28.88 -4.99 0.46
C PRO A 347 27.72 -5.26 1.43
N PHE A 348 27.93 -6.15 2.40
CA PHE A 348 26.96 -6.46 3.44
C PHE A 348 26.79 -5.28 4.41
N ILE A 349 27.90 -4.78 4.98
CA ILE A 349 27.88 -3.60 5.88
C ILE A 349 27.31 -2.38 5.15
N ALA A 350 27.72 -2.13 3.90
CA ALA A 350 27.19 -1.03 3.12
C ALA A 350 25.67 -1.10 2.88
N LYS A 351 25.06 -2.30 2.82
CA LYS A 351 23.59 -2.48 2.79
C LYS A 351 22.98 -2.09 4.14
N LEU A 352 23.56 -2.56 5.24
CA LEU A 352 23.07 -2.28 6.59
C LEU A 352 23.18 -0.80 6.95
N THR A 353 24.28 -0.17 6.59
CA THR A 353 24.58 1.26 6.83
C THR A 353 23.45 2.14 6.29
N ILE A 354 23.03 1.93 5.06
CA ILE A 354 21.91 2.70 4.50
C ILE A 354 20.52 2.22 4.96
N GLY A 355 20.41 1.16 5.78
CA GLY A 355 19.17 0.64 6.35
C GLY A 355 18.40 -0.27 5.41
N HIS A 356 19.10 -1.14 4.67
CA HIS A 356 18.46 -2.32 4.07
C HIS A 356 18.39 -3.44 5.09
N LYS A 357 17.33 -4.24 5.03
CA LYS A 357 17.15 -5.41 5.90
C LYS A 357 18.06 -6.56 5.44
N ILE A 358 18.47 -7.38 6.40
CA ILE A 358 19.04 -8.70 6.12
C ILE A 358 17.92 -9.54 5.49
N PRO A 359 18.10 -10.10 4.28
CA PRO A 359 17.08 -10.91 3.63
C PRO A 359 17.01 -12.32 4.22
N GLY A 360 15.83 -12.94 4.10
CA GLY A 360 15.65 -14.37 4.40
C GLY A 360 15.63 -14.71 5.89
N ILE A 361 16.04 -15.94 6.18
CA ILE A 361 16.03 -16.52 7.52
C ILE A 361 17.06 -15.87 8.46
N ASP A 362 18.14 -15.34 7.91
CA ASP A 362 19.21 -14.66 8.67
C ASP A 362 18.66 -13.48 9.48
N GLN A 363 17.60 -12.82 9.03
CA GLN A 363 16.93 -11.76 9.79
C GLN A 363 16.44 -12.23 11.18
N ILE A 364 16.18 -13.51 11.36
CA ILE A 364 15.67 -14.07 12.60
C ILE A 364 16.82 -14.37 13.58
N TYR A 365 17.96 -14.83 13.06
CA TYR A 365 19.09 -15.30 13.87
C TYR A 365 20.14 -14.21 14.08
N ASP A 366 20.42 -13.40 13.08
CA ASP A 366 21.39 -12.30 13.17
C ASP A 366 20.74 -11.06 13.83
N ARG A 367 20.97 -10.93 15.13
CA ARG A 367 20.49 -9.81 15.95
C ARG A 367 21.58 -8.78 16.28
N TYR A 368 22.78 -9.00 15.77
CA TYR A 368 23.87 -8.05 15.99
C TYR A 368 23.58 -6.71 15.32
N SER A 369 23.89 -5.61 16.00
CA SER A 369 23.53 -4.27 15.55
C SER A 369 24.44 -3.74 14.42
N TYR A 370 25.66 -4.28 14.32
CA TYR A 370 26.72 -3.81 13.40
C TYR A 370 27.01 -2.30 13.55
N MET A 371 26.83 -1.74 14.75
CA MET A 371 27.03 -0.30 14.99
C MET A 371 28.48 0.15 14.79
N PRO A 372 29.50 -0.56 15.29
CA PRO A 372 30.90 -0.20 15.04
C PRO A 372 31.25 -0.18 13.55
N GLU A 373 30.84 -1.23 12.81
CA GLU A 373 31.13 -1.37 11.40
C GLU A 373 30.38 -0.34 10.53
N LYS A 374 29.13 -0.01 10.91
CA LYS A 374 28.37 1.06 10.25
C LYS A 374 28.98 2.44 10.52
N ARG A 375 29.48 2.66 11.73
CA ARG A 375 30.17 3.91 12.09
C ARG A 375 31.44 4.07 11.28
N GLU A 376 32.31 3.07 11.28
CA GLU A 376 33.53 3.07 10.45
C GLU A 376 33.21 3.32 8.97
N ALA A 377 32.18 2.68 8.44
CA ALA A 377 31.75 2.87 7.06
C ALA A 377 31.35 4.33 6.77
N LEU A 378 30.58 4.96 7.66
CA LEU A 378 30.18 6.36 7.48
C LEU A 378 31.31 7.35 7.73
N VAL A 379 32.27 7.07 8.63
CA VAL A 379 33.46 7.88 8.80
C VAL A 379 34.28 7.89 7.51
N LYS A 380 34.58 6.75 6.92
CA LYS A 380 35.27 6.67 5.62
C LYS A 380 34.54 7.43 4.50
N TRP A 381 33.21 7.40 4.52
CA TRP A 381 32.42 8.13 3.55
C TRP A 381 32.45 9.65 3.78
N ASP A 382 32.42 10.09 5.01
CA ASP A 382 32.52 11.47 5.44
C ASP A 382 33.89 12.06 5.05
N GLU A 383 34.99 11.42 5.45
CA GLU A 383 36.35 11.78 5.08
C GLU A 383 36.54 11.90 3.56
N PHE A 384 35.93 10.97 2.79
CA PHE A 384 35.98 11.03 1.35
C PHE A 384 35.26 12.27 0.79
N ILE A 385 34.07 12.61 1.32
CA ILE A 385 33.32 13.81 0.90
C ILE A 385 34.11 15.07 1.26
N GLN A 386 34.63 15.16 2.48
CA GLN A 386 35.47 16.32 2.91
C GLN A 386 36.67 16.52 1.99
N GLY A 387 37.40 15.46 1.67
CA GLY A 387 38.51 15.52 0.72
C GLY A 387 38.14 16.06 -0.65
N LEU A 388 36.96 15.66 -1.18
CA LEU A 388 36.44 16.15 -2.48
C LEU A 388 36.09 17.65 -2.43
N VAL A 389 35.59 18.13 -1.32
CA VAL A 389 35.20 19.55 -1.13
C VAL A 389 36.45 20.44 -0.94
N GLU A 390 37.42 20.00 -0.12
CA GLU A 390 38.66 20.68 0.13
C GLU A 390 39.56 20.80 -1.11
N ASP A 391 39.73 19.70 -1.86
CA ASP A 391 40.49 19.68 -3.12
C ASP A 391 39.95 20.69 -4.14
N LYS A 392 38.64 20.90 -4.19
CA LYS A 392 38.05 21.90 -5.08
C LYS A 392 38.32 23.33 -4.59
N GLY A 393 38.24 23.57 -3.30
CA GLY A 393 38.60 24.87 -2.68
C GLY A 393 40.04 25.25 -2.97
N SER A 394 40.95 24.30 -2.87
CA SER A 394 42.40 24.54 -3.16
C SER A 394 42.66 24.88 -4.63
N LYS A 395 41.92 24.28 -5.58
CA LYS A 395 42.03 24.60 -7.02
C LYS A 395 41.51 25.97 -7.40
N VAL A 396 40.52 26.51 -6.69
CA VAL A 396 40.00 27.86 -6.90
C VAL A 396 40.98 28.95 -6.44
N VAL A 397 41.78 28.68 -5.42
CA VAL A 397 42.80 29.62 -4.92
C VAL A 397 44.01 29.69 -5.87
N ALA A 398 44.38 28.59 -6.54
CA ALA A 398 45.50 28.56 -7.48
C ALA A 398 45.28 29.34 -8.80
N ILE A 399 44.05 29.73 -9.12
CA ILE A 399 43.71 30.51 -10.34
C ILE A 399 43.74 32.04 -10.09
N LYS A 400 44.00 32.50 -8.85
CA LYS A 400 44.10 33.90 -8.50
C LYS A 400 45.53 34.40 -8.27
N ALA A 401 46.54 33.67 -8.76
CA ALA A 401 47.94 34.09 -8.76
C ALA A 401 48.38 34.64 -10.12
#